data_1a304707004b7093c81e21ed243b19c6
#
_entry.id   1a304707004b7093c81e21ed243b19c6
#
_cell.length_a   1.000
_cell.length_b   1.000
_cell.length_c   1.000
_cell.angle_alpha   90.00
_cell.angle_beta   90.00
_cell.angle_gamma   90.00
#
_symmetry.space_group_name_H-M   'P 1'
#
loop_
_entity.id
_entity.type
_entity.pdbx_description
1 polymer ?
#
loop_
_entity_poly.entity_id
_entity_poly.type
_entity_poly.pdbx_seq_one_letter_code
_entity_poly.pdbx_strand_id
1 'polypeptide(L)'
;MTVDGLLKNGFGAVATPETDREITGVYIGDLLSWVMGRAQSGDAWITIMSNANIVAVAALADTACIIAAEGVEIPADVCKTAAEKGVNILSFPGSAYEAAITLHSLL
;
A
#
# COMPACT_ATOMS: atom_id res chain seq x y z
N MET A 1 3.14 7.67 12.23
CA MET A 1 3.20 8.08 10.79
C MET A 1 1.91 7.71 10.11
N THR A 2 1.27 8.66 9.47
CA THR A 2 0.05 8.43 8.70
C THR A 2 0.35 8.25 7.21
N VAL A 3 -0.66 7.79 6.46
CA VAL A 3 -0.56 7.71 5.00
C VAL A 3 -0.24 9.09 4.41
N ASP A 4 -0.85 10.17 4.93
CA ASP A 4 -0.54 11.53 4.51
C ASP A 4 0.95 11.86 4.70
N GLY A 5 1.54 11.39 5.77
CA GLY A 5 2.97 11.55 6.02
C GLY A 5 3.84 10.90 4.94
N LEU A 6 3.44 9.75 4.41
CA LEU A 6 4.15 9.12 3.30
C LEU A 6 4.06 9.95 2.03
N LEU A 7 2.91 10.55 1.75
CA LEU A 7 2.74 11.41 0.59
C LEU A 7 3.67 12.63 0.64
N LYS A 8 4.06 13.05 1.83
CA LYS A 8 5.02 14.15 2.03
C LYS A 8 6.48 13.70 2.01
N ASN A 9 6.73 12.39 1.90
CA ASN A 9 8.06 11.79 1.99
C ASN A 9 8.40 10.89 0.79
N GLY A 10 8.00 11.29 -0.40
CA GLY A 10 8.44 10.65 -1.64
C GLY A 10 7.52 9.58 -2.20
N PHE A 11 6.39 9.31 -1.56
CA PHE A 11 5.39 8.37 -2.09
C PHE A 11 4.31 9.12 -2.87
N GLY A 12 3.89 8.58 -4.00
CA GLY A 12 2.89 9.19 -4.86
C GLY A 12 1.46 8.73 -4.51
N ALA A 13 0.50 9.63 -4.67
CA ALA A 13 -0.91 9.28 -4.48
C ALA A 13 -1.45 8.58 -5.73
N VAL A 14 -2.09 7.42 -5.55
CA VAL A 14 -2.76 6.68 -6.62
C VAL A 14 -4.26 6.62 -6.35
N ALA A 15 -4.64 6.13 -5.18
CA ALA A 15 -6.00 6.19 -4.65
C ALA A 15 -5.86 6.39 -3.14
N THR A 16 -6.25 7.54 -2.63
CA THR A 16 -6.00 7.90 -1.23
C THR A 16 -7.25 8.38 -0.52
N PRO A 17 -8.27 7.49 -0.36
CA PRO A 17 -9.53 7.87 0.26
C PRO A 17 -9.42 8.13 1.78
N GLU A 18 -8.42 7.57 2.46
CA GLU A 18 -8.27 7.67 3.92
C GLU A 18 -6.83 7.98 4.32
N THR A 19 -6.38 9.21 4.07
CA THR A 19 -4.98 9.61 4.30
C THR A 19 -4.62 9.79 5.77
N ASP A 20 -5.58 9.83 6.66
CA ASP A 20 -5.37 9.92 8.11
C ASP A 20 -5.10 8.55 8.76
N ARG A 21 -5.14 7.47 7.98
CA ARG A 21 -4.89 6.13 8.48
C ARG A 21 -3.47 6.00 9.04
N GLU A 22 -3.36 5.51 10.28
CA GLU A 22 -2.08 5.30 10.95
C GLU A 22 -1.38 4.05 10.41
N ILE A 23 -0.07 4.14 10.19
CA ILE A 23 0.77 3.02 9.76
C ILE A 23 1.54 2.50 10.97
N THR A 24 1.36 1.24 11.29
CA THR A 24 1.95 0.63 12.49
C THR A 24 2.96 -0.47 12.18
N GLY A 25 3.11 -0.86 10.92
CA GLY A 25 4.08 -1.86 10.51
C GLY A 25 4.21 -1.92 9.00
N VAL A 26 4.97 -2.91 8.52
CA VAL A 26 5.24 -3.09 7.09
C VAL A 26 5.17 -4.57 6.76
N TYR A 27 4.55 -4.91 5.64
CA TYR A 27 4.61 -6.26 5.07
C TYR A 27 5.02 -6.17 3.61
N ILE A 28 5.93 -7.04 3.17
CA ILE A 28 6.40 -7.10 1.79
C ILE A 28 6.03 -8.47 1.23
N GLY A 29 5.30 -8.52 0.13
CA GLY A 29 5.00 -9.79 -0.50
C GLY A 29 4.04 -9.68 -1.67
N ASP A 30 4.15 -10.65 -2.58
CA ASP A 30 3.37 -10.70 -3.81
C ASP A 30 2.53 -11.97 -3.93
N LEU A 31 2.56 -12.83 -2.93
CA LEU A 31 1.72 -14.03 -2.88
C LEU A 31 0.52 -13.73 -1.98
N LEU A 32 -0.64 -13.58 -2.59
CA LEU A 32 -1.85 -13.10 -1.90
C LEU A 32 -2.25 -13.96 -0.71
N SER A 33 -2.11 -15.28 -0.80
CA SER A 33 -2.44 -16.17 0.32
C SER A 33 -1.56 -15.93 1.54
N TRP A 34 -0.30 -15.56 1.33
CA TRP A 34 0.59 -15.21 2.43
C TRP A 34 0.29 -13.83 3.00
N VAL A 35 -0.04 -12.88 2.13
CA VAL A 35 -0.44 -11.54 2.58
C VAL A 35 -1.66 -11.64 3.49
N MET A 36 -2.67 -12.40 3.07
CA MET A 36 -3.90 -12.59 3.86
C MET A 36 -3.64 -13.20 5.23
N GLY A 37 -2.68 -14.12 5.31
CA GLY A 37 -2.37 -14.82 6.56
C GLY A 37 -1.34 -14.13 7.45
N ARG A 38 -0.57 -13.19 6.93
CA ARG A 38 0.61 -12.64 7.60
C ARG A 38 0.62 -11.13 7.76
N ALA A 39 0.03 -10.37 6.85
CA ALA A 39 -0.07 -8.92 7.00
C ALA A 39 -0.96 -8.60 8.20
N GLN A 40 -0.60 -7.55 8.91
CA GLN A 40 -1.32 -7.14 10.12
C GLN A 40 -2.13 -5.87 9.85
N SER A 41 -3.18 -5.67 10.64
CA SER A 41 -3.94 -4.42 10.61
C SER A 41 -2.99 -3.24 10.80
N GLY A 42 -3.11 -2.22 9.95
CA GLY A 42 -2.25 -1.04 10.00
C GLY A 42 -0.94 -1.16 9.23
N ASP A 43 -0.64 -2.29 8.62
CA ASP A 43 0.57 -2.43 7.81
C ASP A 43 0.52 -1.58 6.55
N ALA A 44 1.69 -1.05 6.16
CA ALA A 44 1.93 -0.62 4.79
C ALA A 44 2.36 -1.87 4.01
N TRP A 45 1.58 -2.26 3.02
CA TRP A 45 1.85 -3.46 2.23
C TRP A 45 2.55 -3.09 0.94
N ILE A 46 3.83 -3.49 0.83
CA ILE A 46 4.64 -3.26 -0.37
C ILE A 46 4.49 -4.45 -1.31
N THR A 47 4.10 -4.19 -2.54
CA THR A 47 3.89 -5.22 -3.57
C THR A 47 4.13 -4.65 -4.96
N ILE A 48 4.32 -5.54 -5.93
CA ILE A 48 4.41 -5.18 -7.36
C ILE A 48 3.16 -5.60 -8.12
N MET A 49 2.19 -6.21 -7.45
CA MET A 49 0.94 -6.60 -8.09
C MET A 49 0.06 -5.38 -8.35
N SER A 50 -0.73 -5.45 -9.43
CA SER A 50 -1.54 -4.33 -9.88
C SER A 50 -2.98 -4.71 -10.23
N ASN A 51 -3.39 -5.96 -10.00
CA ASN A 51 -4.74 -6.42 -10.32
C ASN A 51 -5.73 -6.08 -9.20
N ALA A 52 -7.02 -6.25 -9.49
CA ALA A 52 -8.09 -5.91 -8.55
C ALA A 52 -8.06 -6.72 -7.25
N ASN A 53 -7.43 -7.88 -7.25
CA ASN A 53 -7.37 -8.73 -6.05
C ASN A 53 -6.61 -8.08 -4.91
N ILE A 54 -5.68 -7.17 -5.19
CA ILE A 54 -4.93 -6.48 -4.14
C ILE A 54 -5.85 -5.62 -3.27
N VAL A 55 -6.89 -5.05 -3.86
CA VAL A 55 -7.86 -4.23 -3.12
C VAL A 55 -8.65 -5.10 -2.14
N ALA A 56 -9.13 -6.25 -2.60
CA ALA A 56 -9.88 -7.17 -1.75
C ALA A 56 -9.01 -7.69 -0.58
N VAL A 57 -7.77 -8.07 -0.86
CA VAL A 57 -6.84 -8.58 0.15
C VAL A 57 -6.49 -7.49 1.16
N ALA A 58 -6.22 -6.27 0.70
CA ALA A 58 -5.91 -5.14 1.60
C ALA A 58 -7.09 -4.84 2.53
N ALA A 59 -8.32 -4.89 2.01
CA ALA A 59 -9.51 -4.67 2.84
C ALA A 59 -9.67 -5.76 3.89
N LEU A 60 -9.47 -7.02 3.53
CA LEU A 60 -9.58 -8.16 4.47
C LEU A 60 -8.49 -8.13 5.53
N ALA A 61 -7.26 -7.83 5.15
CA ALA A 61 -6.12 -7.75 6.08
C ALA A 61 -6.11 -6.44 6.88
N ASP A 62 -6.96 -5.49 6.50
CA ASP A 62 -7.05 -4.17 7.14
C ASP A 62 -5.73 -3.40 7.10
N THR A 63 -5.02 -3.46 5.98
CA THR A 63 -3.78 -2.71 5.81
C THR A 63 -4.05 -1.21 5.76
N ALA A 64 -3.08 -0.41 6.20
CA ALA A 64 -3.20 1.04 6.15
C ALA A 64 -3.14 1.56 4.71
N CYS A 65 -2.30 0.93 3.90
CA CYS A 65 -2.15 1.27 2.48
C CYS A 65 -1.46 0.14 1.73
N ILE A 66 -1.62 0.17 0.40
CA ILE A 66 -0.82 -0.63 -0.52
C ILE A 66 0.23 0.31 -1.10
N ILE A 67 1.47 -0.14 -1.19
CA ILE A 67 2.55 0.59 -1.85
C ILE A 67 2.95 -0.19 -3.10
N ALA A 68 2.61 0.33 -4.26
CA ALA A 68 2.99 -0.23 -5.55
C ALA A 68 4.43 0.20 -5.86
N ALA A 69 5.39 -0.69 -5.64
CA ALA A 69 6.81 -0.43 -5.85
C ALA A 69 7.23 -0.64 -7.30
N GLU A 70 8.49 -0.36 -7.62
CA GLU A 70 9.11 -0.58 -8.93
C GLU A 70 8.46 0.24 -10.06
N GLY A 71 7.79 1.32 -9.74
CA GLY A 71 7.11 2.13 -10.75
C GLY A 71 5.93 1.44 -11.41
N VAL A 72 5.37 0.40 -10.82
CA VAL A 72 4.22 -0.32 -11.37
C VAL A 72 3.01 0.60 -11.46
N GLU A 73 2.34 0.56 -12.61
CA GLU A 73 1.11 1.32 -12.82
C GLU A 73 -0.11 0.52 -12.38
N ILE A 74 -1.01 1.20 -11.67
CA ILE A 74 -2.28 0.61 -11.23
C ILE A 74 -3.37 1.02 -12.23
N PRO A 75 -4.09 0.07 -12.85
CA PRO A 75 -5.16 0.40 -13.77
C PRO A 75 -6.23 1.30 -13.17
N ALA A 76 -6.83 2.15 -13.99
CA ALA A 76 -7.83 3.13 -13.52
C ALA A 76 -9.03 2.49 -12.83
N ASP A 77 -9.49 1.34 -13.31
CA ASP A 77 -10.60 0.61 -12.69
C ASP A 77 -10.24 0.09 -11.30
N VAL A 78 -9.00 -0.32 -11.08
CA VAL A 78 -8.52 -0.75 -9.77
C VAL A 78 -8.45 0.44 -8.82
N CYS A 79 -7.97 1.59 -9.30
CA CYS A 79 -7.95 2.83 -8.50
C CYS A 79 -9.36 3.23 -8.06
N LYS A 80 -10.32 3.13 -8.97
CA LYS A 80 -11.72 3.44 -8.66
C LYS A 80 -12.27 2.52 -7.59
N THR A 81 -12.03 1.22 -7.73
CA THR A 81 -12.48 0.23 -6.75
C THR A 81 -11.85 0.49 -5.38
N ALA A 82 -10.55 0.81 -5.36
CA ALA A 82 -9.85 1.13 -4.11
C ALA A 82 -10.47 2.35 -3.41
N ALA A 83 -10.76 3.40 -4.16
CA ALA A 83 -11.40 4.60 -3.62
C ALA A 83 -12.78 4.27 -3.03
N GLU A 84 -13.57 3.47 -3.72
CA GLU A 84 -14.90 3.05 -3.26
C GLU A 84 -14.85 2.18 -2.01
N LYS A 85 -13.81 1.36 -1.88
CA LYS A 85 -13.64 0.44 -0.74
C LYS A 85 -12.87 1.05 0.43
N GLY A 86 -12.44 2.29 0.33
CA GLY A 86 -11.66 2.92 1.39
C GLY A 86 -10.23 2.40 1.49
N VAL A 87 -9.66 1.86 0.41
CA VAL A 87 -8.30 1.31 0.38
C VAL A 87 -7.34 2.31 -0.23
N ASN A 88 -6.31 2.67 0.53
CA ASN A 88 -5.26 3.56 0.06
C ASN A 88 -4.26 2.81 -0.82
N ILE A 89 -3.93 3.38 -1.98
CA ILE A 89 -2.84 2.89 -2.84
C ILE A 89 -1.89 4.05 -3.10
N LEU A 90 -0.62 3.83 -2.81
CA LEU A 90 0.45 4.77 -3.08
C LEU A 90 1.41 4.16 -4.09
N SER A 91 2.17 4.98 -4.79
CA SER A 91 3.21 4.53 -5.71
C SER A 91 4.59 4.85 -5.17
N PHE A 92 5.57 4.06 -5.57
CA PHE A 92 6.97 4.30 -5.25
C PHE A 92 7.83 3.91 -6.46
N PRO A 93 8.66 4.82 -6.98
CA PRO A 93 9.40 4.55 -8.23
C PRO A 93 10.57 3.59 -8.05
N GLY A 94 11.09 3.46 -6.84
CA GLY A 94 12.21 2.58 -6.54
C GLY A 94 11.79 1.16 -6.20
N SER A 95 12.76 0.36 -5.80
CA SER A 95 12.54 -1.05 -5.46
C SER A 95 11.75 -1.23 -4.17
N ALA A 96 11.25 -2.45 -3.95
CA ALA A 96 10.62 -2.81 -2.68
C ALA A 96 11.60 -2.60 -1.51
N TYR A 97 12.89 -2.92 -1.73
CA TYR A 97 13.92 -2.71 -0.72
C TYR A 97 14.06 -1.22 -0.36
N GLU A 98 14.13 -0.35 -1.36
CA GLU A 98 14.23 1.09 -1.14
C GLU A 98 12.99 1.65 -0.44
N ALA A 99 11.79 1.18 -0.83
CA ALA A 99 10.56 1.55 -0.15
C ALA A 99 10.59 1.13 1.32
N ALA A 100 11.05 -0.08 1.59
CA ALA A 100 11.15 -0.60 2.95
C ALA A 100 12.13 0.22 3.82
N ILE A 101 13.28 0.58 3.26
CA ILE A 101 14.27 1.42 3.97
C ILE A 101 13.65 2.78 4.32
N THR A 102 12.97 3.39 3.35
CA THR A 102 12.32 4.68 3.56
C THR A 102 11.27 4.59 4.67
N LEU A 103 10.43 3.56 4.64
CA LEU A 103 9.44 3.34 5.68
C LEU A 103 10.10 3.10 7.04
N HIS A 104 11.15 2.31 7.09
CA HIS A 104 11.87 2.04 8.34
C HIS A 104 12.38 3.33 8.99
N SER A 105 12.88 4.25 8.20
CA SER A 105 13.38 5.52 8.72
C SER A 105 12.27 6.47 9.20
N LEU A 106 11.04 6.29 8.69
CA LEU A 106 9.90 7.14 9.05
C LEU A 106 9.08 6.55 10.21
N LEU A 107 9.14 5.27 10.42
CA LEU A 107 8.43 4.58 11.50
C LEU A 107 9.34 4.41 12.74
#